data_98471e4f582a5b7f1654acf5df75e822
#
_entry.id   98471e4f582a5b7f1654acf5df75e822
#
_cell.length_a   1.000
_cell.length_b   1.000
_cell.length_c   1.000
_cell.angle_alpha   90.00
_cell.angle_beta   90.00
_cell.angle_gamma   90.00
#
_symmetry.space_group_name_H-M   'P 1'
#
loop_
_entity.id
_entity.type
_entity.pdbx_description
1 polymer ?
#
loop_
_entity_poly.entity_id
_entity_poly.type
_entity_poly.pdbx_seq_one_letter_code
_entity_poly.pdbx_strand_id
1 'polypeptide(L)'
;MPTPDFIREIRAVAGHQLLWLPGVTALVFDDAGRVLLGRRSDTGRWAVIGGIPDPGEQPAVCAVREVFEETAVRCVVERVVLVQALEPVAYDNGDVCQYMDITFRCRAVGGEARVNDDESLEVGWFTVDALPDLNEFALFRIKQALSDEPTWFDSMSSS
;
A
#
# COMPACT_ATOMS: atom_id res chain seq x y z
N MET A 1 9.69 3.56 -1.59
CA MET A 1 10.24 3.02 -0.32
C MET A 1 11.55 2.36 -0.59
N PRO A 2 12.61 2.78 0.07
CA PRO A 2 13.87 2.05 -0.05
C PRO A 2 13.64 0.62 0.43
N THR A 3 14.31 -0.31 -0.21
CA THR A 3 14.22 -1.72 0.19
C THR A 3 14.61 -1.85 1.67
N PRO A 4 13.76 -2.44 2.52
CA PRO A 4 14.10 -2.62 3.94
C PRO A 4 15.40 -3.39 4.14
N ASP A 5 16.12 -3.08 5.21
CA ASP A 5 17.41 -3.71 5.49
C ASP A 5 17.31 -5.23 5.61
N PHE A 6 16.26 -5.74 6.26
CA PHE A 6 16.11 -7.18 6.43
C PHE A 6 15.93 -7.90 5.07
N ILE A 7 15.32 -7.25 4.08
CA ILE A 7 15.19 -7.81 2.73
C ILE A 7 16.53 -7.79 2.03
N ARG A 8 17.31 -6.72 2.15
CA ARG A 8 18.67 -6.68 1.60
C ARG A 8 19.56 -7.77 2.18
N GLU A 9 19.46 -8.00 3.48
CA GLU A 9 20.20 -9.07 4.15
C GLU A 9 19.81 -10.46 3.65
N ILE A 10 18.52 -10.72 3.47
CA ILE A 10 18.04 -12.00 2.91
C ILE A 10 18.51 -12.13 1.45
N ARG A 11 18.42 -11.05 0.65
CA ARG A 11 18.85 -11.08 -0.75
C ARG A 11 20.34 -11.38 -0.89
N ALA A 12 21.17 -10.97 0.06
CA ALA A 12 22.60 -11.27 0.05
C ALA A 12 22.88 -12.78 0.04
N VAL A 13 21.99 -13.61 0.59
CA VAL A 13 22.13 -15.07 0.62
C VAL A 13 21.16 -15.79 -0.32
N ALA A 14 19.96 -15.26 -0.54
CA ALA A 14 18.94 -15.87 -1.38
C ALA A 14 19.05 -15.46 -2.86
N GLY A 15 19.80 -14.41 -3.18
CA GLY A 15 19.87 -13.89 -4.53
C GLY A 15 18.51 -13.42 -5.04
N HIS A 16 18.14 -13.82 -6.26
CA HIS A 16 16.88 -13.44 -6.90
C HIS A 16 15.72 -14.41 -6.65
N GLN A 17 15.90 -15.37 -5.76
CA GLN A 17 14.86 -16.34 -5.43
C GLN A 17 13.60 -15.61 -4.93
N LEU A 18 12.41 -16.15 -5.28
CA LEU A 18 11.16 -15.56 -4.83
C LEU A 18 11.13 -15.46 -3.30
N LEU A 19 10.83 -14.27 -2.79
CA LEU A 19 10.58 -14.03 -1.38
C LEU A 19 9.09 -13.85 -1.13
N TRP A 20 8.56 -14.60 -0.16
CA TRP A 20 7.20 -14.46 0.32
C TRP A 20 7.19 -13.48 1.48
N LEU A 21 6.56 -12.32 1.28
CA LEU A 21 6.66 -11.19 2.18
C LEU A 21 5.28 -10.66 2.60
N PRO A 22 5.17 -10.08 3.80
CA PRO A 22 3.99 -9.30 4.14
C PRO A 22 3.99 -7.98 3.35
N GLY A 23 2.79 -7.49 3.06
CA GLY A 23 2.58 -6.17 2.49
C GLY A 23 1.41 -5.48 3.18
N VAL A 24 1.42 -4.16 3.22
CA VAL A 24 0.36 -3.35 3.81
C VAL A 24 -0.05 -2.28 2.81
N THR A 25 -1.34 -2.11 2.63
CA THR A 25 -1.93 -1.03 1.84
C THR A 25 -2.81 -0.17 2.75
N ALA A 26 -2.68 1.15 2.66
CA ALA A 26 -3.45 2.09 3.44
C ALA A 26 -4.30 2.97 2.53
N LEU A 27 -5.61 2.83 2.62
CA LEU A 27 -6.57 3.69 1.92
C LEU A 27 -7.03 4.76 2.88
N VAL A 28 -6.48 5.96 2.75
CA VAL A 28 -6.73 7.09 3.65
C VAL A 28 -7.77 7.99 3.04
N PHE A 29 -8.83 8.27 3.80
CA PHE A 29 -9.89 9.17 3.40
C PHE A 29 -9.91 10.40 4.30
N ASP A 30 -10.18 11.56 3.71
CA ASP A 30 -10.40 12.80 4.46
C ASP A 30 -11.89 12.98 4.81
N ASP A 31 -12.22 14.07 5.49
CA ASP A 31 -13.60 14.38 5.89
C ASP A 31 -14.53 14.61 4.70
N ALA A 32 -13.99 14.96 3.53
CA ALA A 32 -14.76 15.13 2.30
C ALA A 32 -14.93 13.81 1.52
N GLY A 33 -14.39 12.70 2.02
CA GLY A 33 -14.46 11.39 1.36
C GLY A 33 -13.46 11.22 0.22
N ARG A 34 -12.47 12.10 0.10
CA ARG A 34 -11.41 11.98 -0.90
C ARG A 34 -10.36 10.98 -0.44
N VAL A 35 -9.78 10.25 -1.39
CA VAL A 35 -8.74 9.25 -1.11
C VAL A 35 -7.36 9.84 -1.42
N LEU A 36 -6.39 9.49 -0.58
CA LEU A 36 -5.00 9.89 -0.71
C LEU A 36 -4.26 8.95 -1.65
N LEU A 37 -3.63 9.52 -2.67
CA LEU A 37 -2.83 8.75 -3.63
C LEU A 37 -1.46 9.39 -3.82
N GLY A 38 -0.49 8.57 -4.23
CA GLY A 38 0.84 9.03 -4.60
C GLY A 38 1.17 8.63 -6.05
N ARG A 39 1.88 9.49 -6.76
CA ARG A 39 2.41 9.15 -8.08
C ARG A 39 3.84 8.64 -7.92
N ARG A 40 4.05 7.39 -8.25
CA ARG A 40 5.31 6.68 -7.99
C ARG A 40 6.44 7.22 -8.87
N SER A 41 7.61 7.40 -8.28
CA SER A 41 8.79 7.86 -9.00
C SER A 41 9.36 6.78 -9.95
N ASP A 42 9.16 5.49 -9.64
CA ASP A 42 9.68 4.39 -10.44
C ASP A 42 8.84 4.13 -11.71
N THR A 43 7.52 4.28 -11.65
CA THR A 43 6.62 4.00 -12.77
C THR A 43 5.98 5.24 -13.38
N GLY A 44 5.97 6.37 -12.67
CA GLY A 44 5.26 7.58 -13.06
C GLY A 44 3.73 7.47 -12.93
N ARG A 45 3.23 6.37 -12.36
CA ARG A 45 1.79 6.10 -12.25
C ARG A 45 1.28 6.41 -10.85
N TRP A 46 0.01 6.83 -10.79
CA TRP A 46 -0.68 6.99 -9.52
C TRP A 46 -0.96 5.62 -8.89
N ALA A 47 -0.86 5.55 -7.58
CA ALA A 47 -1.04 4.31 -6.81
C ALA A 47 -1.55 4.61 -5.41
N VAL A 48 -2.10 3.58 -4.78
CA VAL A 48 -2.44 3.61 -3.36
C VAL A 48 -1.16 3.57 -2.51
N ILE A 49 -1.23 4.06 -1.29
CA ILE A 49 -0.09 4.11 -0.38
C ILE A 49 0.09 2.73 0.27
N GLY A 50 1.32 2.29 0.40
CA GLY A 50 1.61 1.01 1.04
C GLY A 50 3.07 0.83 1.34
N GLY A 51 3.40 -0.31 1.93
CA GLY A 51 4.77 -0.65 2.25
C GLY A 51 4.89 -2.05 2.84
N ILE A 52 6.09 -2.35 3.30
CA ILE A 52 6.45 -3.65 3.88
C ILE A 52 6.70 -3.43 5.38
N PRO A 53 5.99 -4.15 6.26
CA PRO A 53 6.28 -4.10 7.69
C PRO A 53 7.71 -4.56 7.99
N ASP A 54 8.37 -3.89 8.90
CA ASP A 54 9.63 -4.38 9.45
C ASP A 54 9.38 -5.59 10.35
N PRO A 55 10.39 -6.46 10.55
CA PRO A 55 10.24 -7.59 11.47
C PRO A 55 9.78 -7.13 12.86
N GLY A 56 8.67 -7.70 13.32
CA GLY A 56 8.06 -7.34 14.61
C GLY A 56 7.14 -6.12 14.59
N GLU A 57 7.07 -5.39 13.48
CA GLU A 57 6.15 -4.26 13.35
C GLU A 57 4.72 -4.74 13.10
N GLN A 58 3.77 -4.20 13.83
CA GLN A 58 2.36 -4.52 13.60
C GLN A 58 1.87 -3.91 12.28
N PRO A 59 1.02 -4.61 11.53
CA PRO A 59 0.57 -4.12 10.22
C PRO A 59 -0.09 -2.74 10.26
N ALA A 60 -0.93 -2.46 11.25
CA ALA A 60 -1.57 -1.15 11.37
C ALA A 60 -0.58 -0.03 11.69
N VAL A 61 0.45 -0.33 12.48
CA VAL A 61 1.53 0.61 12.78
C VAL A 61 2.32 0.92 11.50
N CYS A 62 2.62 -0.10 10.70
CA CYS A 62 3.27 0.05 9.41
C CYS A 62 2.44 0.97 8.48
N ALA A 63 1.13 0.75 8.41
CA ALA A 63 0.25 1.56 7.57
C ALA A 63 0.34 3.06 7.93
N VAL A 64 0.25 3.39 9.21
CA VAL A 64 0.33 4.78 9.69
C VAL A 64 1.70 5.38 9.40
N ARG A 65 2.76 4.61 9.61
CA ARG A 65 4.14 5.05 9.36
C ARG A 65 4.37 5.33 7.88
N GLU A 66 3.98 4.41 7.00
CA GLU A 66 4.17 4.55 5.56
C GLU A 66 3.39 5.75 5.00
N VAL A 67 2.16 5.95 5.46
CA VAL A 67 1.36 7.13 5.06
C VAL A 67 2.09 8.42 5.42
N PHE A 68 2.59 8.53 6.64
CA PHE A 68 3.30 9.73 7.06
C PHE A 68 4.62 9.92 6.33
N GLU A 69 5.41 8.87 6.17
CA GLU A 69 6.70 8.95 5.47
C GLU A 69 6.55 9.39 4.02
N GLU A 70 5.54 8.88 3.32
CA GLU A 70 5.34 9.19 1.91
C GLU A 70 4.59 10.51 1.67
N THR A 71 3.66 10.87 2.54
CA THR A 71 2.67 11.94 2.26
C THR A 71 2.61 13.05 3.28
N ALA A 72 3.26 12.92 4.43
CA ALA A 72 3.15 13.81 5.59
C ALA A 72 1.75 13.88 6.21
N VAL A 73 0.82 13.04 5.78
CA VAL A 73 -0.52 12.94 6.37
C VAL A 73 -0.48 12.03 7.59
N ARG A 74 -1.13 12.44 8.67
CA ARG A 74 -1.37 11.62 9.85
C ARG A 74 -2.74 10.98 9.75
N CYS A 75 -2.79 9.68 10.00
CA CYS A 75 -4.04 8.94 9.92
C CYS A 75 -4.20 7.95 11.07
N VAL A 76 -5.42 7.50 11.28
CA VAL A 76 -5.75 6.39 12.17
C VAL A 76 -6.35 5.26 11.34
N VAL A 77 -6.03 4.04 11.72
CA VAL A 77 -6.60 2.84 11.08
C VAL A 77 -7.98 2.60 11.65
N GLU A 78 -8.96 2.40 10.78
CA GLU A 78 -10.34 2.14 11.19
C GLU A 78 -10.69 0.65 11.13
N ARG A 79 -10.30 -0.05 10.06
CA ARG A 79 -10.58 -1.48 9.91
C ARG A 79 -9.73 -2.12 8.81
N VAL A 80 -9.65 -3.44 8.85
CA VAL A 80 -9.12 -4.25 7.75
C VAL A 80 -10.23 -4.42 6.70
N VAL A 81 -9.96 -4.07 5.46
CA VAL A 81 -10.96 -4.19 4.39
C VAL A 81 -10.71 -5.38 3.48
N LEU A 82 -9.47 -5.88 3.45
CA LEU A 82 -9.09 -6.96 2.53
C LEU A 82 -7.81 -7.65 3.01
N VAL A 83 -7.76 -8.97 2.86
CA VAL A 83 -6.53 -9.77 3.01
C VAL A 83 -6.42 -10.65 1.77
N GLN A 84 -5.27 -10.59 1.08
CA GLN A 84 -5.13 -11.26 -0.21
C GLN A 84 -3.68 -11.66 -0.48
N ALA A 85 -3.47 -12.86 -1.00
CA ALA A 85 -2.20 -13.23 -1.62
C ALA A 85 -2.18 -12.65 -3.04
N LEU A 86 -1.14 -11.91 -3.38
CA LEU A 86 -1.00 -11.27 -4.69
C LEU A 86 -0.19 -12.15 -5.64
N GLU A 87 -0.23 -11.82 -6.93
CA GLU A 87 0.63 -12.44 -7.92
C GLU A 87 2.09 -12.03 -7.71
N PRO A 88 3.06 -12.87 -8.10
CA PRO A 88 4.47 -12.52 -8.03
C PRO A 88 4.80 -11.27 -8.84
N VAL A 89 5.70 -10.45 -8.30
CA VAL A 89 6.21 -9.24 -8.96
C VAL A 89 7.69 -9.44 -9.24
N ALA A 90 8.08 -9.26 -10.51
CA ALA A 90 9.49 -9.24 -10.91
C ALA A 90 9.95 -7.79 -11.06
N TYR A 91 11.09 -7.48 -10.46
CA TYR A 91 11.69 -6.15 -10.52
C TYR A 91 12.80 -6.10 -11.57
N ASP A 92 13.17 -4.90 -12.01
CA ASP A 92 14.15 -4.70 -13.07
C ASP A 92 15.54 -5.26 -12.72
N ASN A 93 15.88 -5.32 -11.42
CA ASN A 93 17.15 -5.89 -10.96
C ASN A 93 17.15 -7.43 -10.90
N GLY A 94 16.05 -8.08 -11.28
CA GLY A 94 15.90 -9.53 -11.28
C GLY A 94 15.30 -10.12 -10.00
N ASP A 95 15.07 -9.31 -8.98
CA ASP A 95 14.42 -9.76 -7.75
C ASP A 95 12.96 -10.14 -8.02
N VAL A 96 12.48 -11.17 -7.35
CA VAL A 96 11.09 -11.61 -7.41
C VAL A 96 10.51 -11.63 -6.01
N CYS A 97 9.39 -10.97 -5.83
CA CYS A 97 8.65 -10.95 -4.56
C CYS A 97 7.20 -11.31 -4.79
N GLN A 98 6.59 -11.89 -3.78
CA GLN A 98 5.15 -12.12 -3.73
C GLN A 98 4.66 -11.72 -2.34
N TYR A 99 3.52 -11.07 -2.27
CA TYR A 99 3.07 -10.45 -1.02
C TYR A 99 1.75 -11.04 -0.54
N MET A 100 1.63 -11.21 0.76
CA MET A 100 0.33 -11.29 1.42
C MET A 100 -0.03 -9.88 1.84
N ASP A 101 -1.00 -9.27 1.18
CA ASP A 101 -1.40 -7.90 1.42
C ASP A 101 -2.52 -7.80 2.43
N ILE A 102 -2.35 -6.91 3.40
CA ILE A 102 -3.38 -6.50 4.34
C ILE A 102 -3.73 -5.06 4.01
N THR A 103 -4.96 -4.82 3.56
CA THR A 103 -5.43 -3.49 3.19
C THR A 103 -6.28 -2.92 4.31
N PHE A 104 -5.94 -1.72 4.76
CA PHE A 104 -6.66 -0.99 5.80
C PHE A 104 -7.41 0.21 5.22
N ARG A 105 -8.61 0.44 5.75
CA ARG A 105 -9.25 1.75 5.65
C ARG A 105 -8.74 2.62 6.78
N CYS A 106 -8.30 3.84 6.44
CA CYS A 106 -7.76 4.80 7.37
C CYS A 106 -8.49 6.13 7.23
N ARG A 107 -8.46 6.94 8.30
CA ARG A 107 -9.01 8.29 8.31
C ARG A 107 -7.92 9.30 8.60
N ALA A 108 -7.82 10.34 7.78
CA ALA A 108 -6.89 11.43 8.02
C ALA A 108 -7.29 12.21 9.26
N VAL A 109 -6.31 12.48 10.13
CA VAL A 109 -6.52 13.22 11.38
C VAL A 109 -5.61 14.43 11.52
N GLY A 110 -4.68 14.64 10.60
CA GLY A 110 -3.78 15.80 10.62
C GLY A 110 -2.76 15.76 9.52
N GLY A 111 -1.93 16.79 9.48
CA GLY A 111 -0.92 16.95 8.45
C GLY A 111 -1.51 17.52 7.15
N GLU A 112 -0.61 17.96 6.29
CA GLU A 112 -0.96 18.46 4.97
C GLU A 112 -0.28 17.59 3.92
N ALA A 113 -1.05 17.05 2.99
CA ALA A 113 -0.54 16.14 1.98
C ALA A 113 0.53 16.82 1.12
N ARG A 114 1.71 16.22 1.07
CA ARG A 114 2.84 16.67 0.26
C ARG A 114 3.78 15.51 0.02
N VAL A 115 4.62 15.63 -0.99
CA VAL A 115 5.74 14.69 -1.17
C VAL A 115 6.66 14.81 0.03
N ASN A 116 6.89 13.71 0.73
CA ASN A 116 7.65 13.69 1.97
C ASN A 116 8.85 12.71 1.93
N ASP A 117 9.03 11.99 0.84
CA ASP A 117 10.20 11.16 0.55
C ASP A 117 10.50 11.17 -0.95
N ASP A 118 11.47 10.36 -1.38
CA ASP A 118 11.89 10.28 -2.78
C ASP A 118 11.14 9.22 -3.60
N GLU A 119 10.15 8.57 -3.02
CA GLU A 119 9.38 7.52 -3.69
C GLU A 119 8.23 8.05 -4.53
N SER A 120 7.73 9.22 -4.22
CA SER A 120 6.60 9.84 -4.92
C SER A 120 7.03 11.12 -5.62
N LEU A 121 6.54 11.30 -6.85
CA LEU A 121 6.67 12.53 -7.62
C LEU A 121 5.61 13.55 -7.23
N GLU A 122 4.43 13.09 -6.88
CA GLU A 122 3.28 13.88 -6.47
C GLU A 122 2.47 13.11 -5.43
N VAL A 123 1.76 13.86 -4.59
CA VAL A 123 0.81 13.33 -3.61
C VAL A 123 -0.43 14.19 -3.67
N GLY A 124 -1.60 13.58 -3.63
CA GLY A 124 -2.84 14.35 -3.68
C GLY A 124 -4.07 13.62 -3.19
N TRP A 125 -5.10 14.40 -2.96
CA TRP A 125 -6.44 13.95 -2.61
C TRP A 125 -7.32 13.91 -3.86
N PHE A 126 -8.04 12.82 -4.03
CA PHE A 126 -8.92 12.61 -5.19
C PHE A 126 -10.32 12.25 -4.75
N THR A 127 -11.33 12.87 -5.35
CA THR A 127 -12.69 12.39 -5.18
C THR A 127 -12.86 11.04 -5.83
N VAL A 128 -13.66 10.16 -5.23
CA VAL A 128 -13.78 8.77 -5.69
C VAL A 128 -14.49 8.64 -7.05
N ASP A 129 -15.18 9.70 -7.49
CA ASP A 129 -15.80 9.76 -8.82
C ASP A 129 -14.93 10.48 -9.86
N ALA A 130 -13.74 10.93 -9.50
CA ALA A 130 -12.78 11.61 -10.38
C ALA A 130 -11.35 11.12 -10.11
N LEU A 131 -11.17 9.81 -10.02
CA LEU A 131 -9.86 9.20 -9.78
C LEU A 131 -8.96 9.33 -11.02
N PRO A 132 -7.63 9.44 -10.81
CA PRO A 132 -6.71 9.32 -11.92
C PRO A 132 -6.71 7.89 -12.48
N ASP A 133 -5.95 7.64 -13.55
CA ASP A 133 -5.78 6.30 -14.07
C ASP A 133 -5.09 5.41 -13.03
N LEU A 134 -5.80 4.39 -12.55
CA LEU A 134 -5.33 3.44 -11.55
C LEU A 134 -5.46 2.01 -12.09
N ASN A 135 -4.58 1.12 -11.64
CA ASN A 135 -4.70 -0.29 -11.98
C ASN A 135 -5.89 -0.95 -11.26
N GLU A 136 -6.24 -2.15 -11.67
CA GLU A 136 -7.37 -2.90 -11.10
C GLU A 136 -7.18 -3.20 -9.62
N PHE A 137 -5.95 -3.43 -9.20
CA PHE A 137 -5.60 -3.65 -7.80
C PHE A 137 -6.04 -2.45 -6.93
N ALA A 138 -5.67 -1.23 -7.33
CA ALA A 138 -6.01 -0.01 -6.61
C ALA A 138 -7.52 0.23 -6.61
N LEU A 139 -8.18 0.08 -7.75
CA LEU A 139 -9.62 0.30 -7.88
C LEU A 139 -10.43 -0.67 -7.01
N PHE A 140 -10.05 -1.95 -6.99
CA PHE A 140 -10.72 -2.96 -6.17
C PHE A 140 -10.61 -2.63 -4.68
N ARG A 141 -9.43 -2.21 -4.23
CA ARG A 141 -9.21 -1.86 -2.83
C ARG A 141 -9.98 -0.63 -2.40
N ILE A 142 -10.01 0.40 -3.23
CA ILE A 142 -10.80 1.61 -2.96
C ILE A 142 -12.28 1.24 -2.84
N LYS A 143 -12.79 0.41 -3.73
CA LYS A 143 -14.17 -0.06 -3.70
C LYS A 143 -14.48 -0.80 -2.40
N GLN A 144 -13.61 -1.69 -1.97
CA GLN A 144 -13.78 -2.42 -0.71
C GLN A 144 -13.76 -1.49 0.50
N ALA A 145 -12.89 -0.49 0.50
CA ALA A 145 -12.81 0.47 1.59
C ALA A 145 -14.04 1.36 1.69
N LEU A 146 -14.72 1.63 0.57
CA LEU A 146 -15.94 2.43 0.53
C LEU A 146 -17.18 1.62 0.88
N SER A 147 -17.12 0.29 0.81
CA SER A 147 -18.25 -0.58 1.13
C SER A 147 -18.39 -0.79 2.63
N ASP A 148 -19.60 -1.16 3.09
CA ASP A 148 -19.86 -1.60 4.44
C ASP A 148 -19.80 -3.13 4.58
N GLU A 149 -19.30 -3.82 3.55
CA GLU A 149 -19.15 -5.25 3.55
C GLU A 149 -18.08 -5.71 4.56
N PRO A 150 -18.17 -6.94 5.07
CA PRO A 150 -17.09 -7.52 5.88
C PRO A 150 -15.77 -7.55 5.14
N THR A 151 -14.68 -7.72 5.88
CA THR A 151 -13.34 -7.88 5.30
C THR A 151 -13.36 -8.89 4.17
N TRP A 152 -12.92 -8.46 2.99
CA TRP A 152 -12.87 -9.34 1.83
C TRP A 152 -11.69 -10.31 1.92
N PHE A 153 -11.94 -11.55 1.60
CA PHE A 153 -10.92 -12.56 1.36
C PHE A 153 -11.45 -13.54 0.32
N ASP A 154 -10.53 -14.10 -0.45
CA ASP A 154 -10.88 -15.12 -1.42
C ASP A 154 -10.90 -16.48 -0.73
N SER A 155 -12.09 -17.10 -0.67
CA SER A 155 -12.27 -18.43 -0.08
C SER A 155 -12.30 -19.54 -1.14
N MET A 156 -12.18 -19.17 -2.41
CA MET A 156 -12.19 -20.12 -3.52
C MET A 156 -10.77 -20.59 -3.80
N SER A 157 -10.50 -21.88 -3.60
CA SER A 157 -9.23 -22.41 -4.09
C SER A 157 -9.27 -22.50 -5.59
N SER A 158 -8.29 -21.93 -6.29
CA SER A 158 -8.09 -22.17 -7.73
C SER A 158 -7.62 -23.61 -7.90
N SER A 159 -8.44 -24.43 -8.51
CA SER A 159 -8.08 -25.79 -8.88
C SER A 159 -7.28 -25.81 -10.17
#